data_dc7226486cd0c2573d978aa917d3536e
#
_entry.id   dc7226486cd0c2573d978aa917d3536e
#
_cell.length_a   1.000
_cell.length_b   1.000
_cell.length_c   1.000
_cell.angle_alpha   90.00
_cell.angle_beta   90.00
_cell.angle_gamma   90.00
#
_symmetry.space_group_name_H-M   'P 1'
#
loop_
_entity.id
_entity.type
_entity.pdbx_description
1 polymer ?
#
loop_
_entity_poly.entity_id
_entity_poly.type
_entity_poly.pdbx_seq_one_letter_code
_entity_poly.pdbx_strand_id
1 'polypeptide(L)'
;MTHEEIKNEVRNLYHLTDEQIKQITKNVISVMAKDLVPSKNPLVIVVGGQSGSGKTALINYSCQLSPKREFIQIDNDFFRGFHPDVDKIKRNHPDHYVTATDQLGLGITADVIKYFTENRYNIILHQTLKNNRVVDDAITKFIEAGYTVGVRAFAVPYFESKMSQIERCEGQIETLGFCRHVAKVDHDIALEGLPNTVGYIEDSGKYDFIQIFKRGRDISLPTLVYSKFNEKTKAHTLQVIEDCNSDQVPVVDQTADFANAKDAVEKTRASEAVRCLQTLDVRIHEAERSRYNNAEMQMHIDELKDRVQDYKKKNKLTKSVIGQAMPCRAIRDRLIITGYCGLEK
;
A
#
# COMPACT_ATOMS: atom_id res chain seq x y z
N MET A 1 10.81 -4.42 32.41
CA MET A 1 9.49 -4.35 31.73
C MET A 1 9.55 -5.18 30.47
N THR A 2 8.55 -5.99 30.23
CA THR A 2 8.39 -6.72 28.98
C THR A 2 7.98 -5.76 27.87
N HIS A 3 8.18 -6.16 26.61
CA HIS A 3 7.78 -5.35 25.46
C HIS A 3 6.26 -5.02 25.47
N GLU A 4 5.42 -5.95 25.96
CA GLU A 4 3.97 -5.72 26.05
C GLU A 4 3.60 -4.77 27.20
N GLU A 5 4.33 -4.82 28.33
CA GLU A 5 4.15 -3.84 29.42
C GLU A 5 4.46 -2.42 28.95
N ILE A 6 5.53 -2.24 28.19
CA ILE A 6 5.89 -0.92 27.60
C ILE A 6 4.80 -0.44 26.64
N LYS A 7 4.28 -1.30 25.78
CA LYS A 7 3.19 -0.95 24.86
C LYS A 7 1.93 -0.50 25.61
N ASN A 8 1.57 -1.20 26.69
CA ASN A 8 0.39 -0.87 27.48
C ASN A 8 0.59 0.46 28.23
N GLU A 9 1.77 0.71 28.77
CA GLU A 9 2.11 1.98 29.40
C GLU A 9 1.99 3.14 28.39
N VAL A 10 2.55 3.00 27.19
CA VAL A 10 2.48 4.00 26.12
C VAL A 10 1.03 4.23 25.66
N ARG A 11 0.21 3.19 25.50
CA ARG A 11 -1.22 3.33 25.19
C ARG A 11 -1.95 4.13 26.26
N ASN A 12 -1.69 3.87 27.54
CA ASN A 12 -2.32 4.60 28.64
C ASN A 12 -1.87 6.04 28.72
N LEU A 13 -0.58 6.30 28.49
CA LEU A 13 -0.01 7.66 28.54
C LEU A 13 -0.61 8.60 27.48
N TYR A 14 -0.96 8.08 26.31
CA TYR A 14 -1.49 8.83 25.18
C TYR A 14 -2.95 8.49 24.85
N HIS A 15 -3.68 7.99 25.85
CA HIS A 15 -5.08 7.63 25.67
C HIS A 15 -5.95 8.86 25.43
N LEU A 16 -6.82 8.79 24.42
CA LEU A 16 -7.81 9.79 24.08
C LEU A 16 -9.19 9.40 24.62
N THR A 17 -9.93 10.40 25.11
CA THR A 17 -11.33 10.19 25.50
C THR A 17 -12.23 10.06 24.27
N ASP A 18 -13.43 9.50 24.45
CA ASP A 18 -14.41 9.35 23.37
C ASP A 18 -14.80 10.71 22.74
N GLU A 19 -14.88 11.76 23.56
CA GLU A 19 -15.16 13.13 23.11
C GLU A 19 -14.04 13.67 22.24
N GLN A 20 -12.77 13.44 22.63
CA GLN A 20 -11.62 13.84 21.84
C GLN A 20 -11.59 13.07 20.49
N ILE A 21 -11.84 11.77 20.52
CA ILE A 21 -11.90 10.94 19.31
C ILE A 21 -13.00 11.46 18.37
N LYS A 22 -14.21 11.72 18.87
CA LYS A 22 -15.32 12.29 18.09
C LYS A 22 -14.97 13.64 17.47
N GLN A 23 -14.32 14.53 18.23
CA GLN A 23 -13.92 15.83 17.72
C GLN A 23 -12.83 15.72 16.65
N ILE A 24 -11.84 14.85 16.88
CA ILE A 24 -10.78 14.57 15.90
C ILE A 24 -11.38 13.96 14.63
N THR A 25 -12.31 13.01 14.74
CA THR A 25 -13.00 12.41 13.59
C THR A 25 -13.71 13.48 12.74
N LYS A 26 -14.43 14.42 13.38
CA LYS A 26 -15.05 15.54 12.66
C LYS A 26 -14.01 16.42 11.95
N ASN A 27 -12.90 16.73 12.61
CA ASN A 27 -11.82 17.51 12.00
C ASN A 27 -11.19 16.79 10.80
N VAL A 28 -10.92 15.50 10.94
CA VAL A 28 -10.41 14.64 9.84
C VAL A 28 -11.35 14.68 8.65
N ILE A 29 -12.65 14.44 8.87
CA ILE A 29 -13.67 14.49 7.82
C ILE A 29 -13.70 15.87 7.16
N SER A 30 -13.70 16.94 7.95
CA SER A 30 -13.71 18.32 7.41
C SER A 30 -12.49 18.64 6.55
N VAL A 31 -11.30 18.20 6.99
CA VAL A 31 -10.06 18.39 6.21
C VAL A 31 -10.10 17.60 4.92
N MET A 32 -10.54 16.32 4.97
CA MET A 32 -10.58 15.44 3.80
C MET A 32 -11.65 15.84 2.79
N ALA A 33 -12.80 16.37 3.25
CA ALA A 33 -13.90 16.79 2.39
C ALA A 33 -13.69 18.18 1.77
N LYS A 34 -12.64 18.92 2.20
CA LYS A 34 -12.42 20.29 1.75
C LYS A 34 -12.30 20.35 0.22
N ASP A 35 -13.11 21.22 -0.38
CA ASP A 35 -13.15 21.48 -1.83
C ASP A 35 -13.57 20.28 -2.70
N LEU A 36 -13.97 19.14 -2.11
CA LEU A 36 -14.42 17.96 -2.83
C LEU A 36 -15.94 17.89 -2.90
N VAL A 37 -16.47 17.30 -3.98
CA VAL A 37 -17.92 17.19 -4.21
C VAL A 37 -18.38 15.73 -4.33
N PRO A 38 -19.58 15.41 -3.84
CA PRO A 38 -20.21 14.10 -4.03
C PRO A 38 -20.41 13.73 -5.51
N SER A 39 -20.34 12.46 -5.83
CA SER A 39 -20.53 11.92 -7.18
C SER A 39 -21.93 11.33 -7.34
N LYS A 40 -22.57 11.54 -8.51
CA LYS A 40 -23.80 10.84 -8.87
C LYS A 40 -23.56 9.33 -9.08
N ASN A 41 -22.42 8.99 -9.66
CA ASN A 41 -21.96 7.63 -9.90
C ASN A 41 -20.67 7.40 -9.13
N PRO A 42 -20.72 7.15 -7.80
CA PRO A 42 -19.52 7.06 -6.99
C PRO A 42 -18.71 5.82 -7.32
N LEU A 43 -17.38 6.01 -7.33
CA LEU A 43 -16.39 4.98 -7.56
C LEU A 43 -15.57 4.76 -6.31
N VAL A 44 -15.40 3.52 -5.90
CA VAL A 44 -14.38 3.14 -4.92
C VAL A 44 -13.31 2.29 -5.58
N ILE A 45 -12.05 2.61 -5.31
CA ILE A 45 -10.90 1.80 -5.72
C ILE A 45 -10.20 1.30 -4.46
N VAL A 46 -10.26 0.01 -4.21
CA VAL A 46 -9.50 -0.64 -3.14
C VAL A 46 -8.10 -0.92 -3.65
N VAL A 47 -7.11 -0.20 -3.14
CA VAL A 47 -5.72 -0.35 -3.55
C VAL A 47 -4.96 -1.19 -2.54
N GLY A 48 -4.43 -2.33 -3.00
CA GLY A 48 -3.79 -3.34 -2.19
C GLY A 48 -2.31 -3.60 -2.45
N GLY A 49 -1.62 -4.01 -1.39
CA GLY A 49 -0.21 -4.41 -1.45
C GLY A 49 0.41 -4.42 -0.06
N GLN A 50 1.41 -5.26 0.15
CA GLN A 50 2.16 -5.27 1.41
C GLN A 50 2.92 -3.96 1.64
N SER A 51 3.37 -3.72 2.87
CA SER A 51 4.22 -2.56 3.16
C SER A 51 5.48 -2.59 2.29
N GLY A 52 5.91 -1.44 1.79
CA GLY A 52 7.03 -1.35 0.86
C GLY A 52 6.72 -1.77 -0.58
N SER A 53 5.47 -2.16 -0.92
CA SER A 53 5.13 -2.52 -2.32
C SER A 53 5.09 -1.33 -3.28
N GLY A 54 4.94 -0.10 -2.77
CA GLY A 54 4.78 1.11 -3.59
C GLY A 54 3.32 1.49 -3.84
N LYS A 55 2.41 1.16 -2.93
CA LYS A 55 0.97 1.52 -3.03
C LYS A 55 0.72 2.98 -3.39
N THR A 56 1.50 3.90 -2.83
CA THR A 56 1.37 5.34 -3.14
C THR A 56 1.50 5.64 -4.64
N ALA A 57 2.45 4.98 -5.33
CA ALA A 57 2.59 5.14 -6.78
C ALA A 57 1.35 4.62 -7.53
N LEU A 58 0.78 3.48 -7.10
CA LEU A 58 -0.45 2.94 -7.70
C LEU A 58 -1.67 3.82 -7.43
N ILE A 59 -1.74 4.44 -6.27
CA ILE A 59 -2.79 5.39 -5.93
C ILE A 59 -2.70 6.64 -6.80
N ASN A 60 -1.51 7.25 -6.90
CA ASN A 60 -1.29 8.40 -7.76
C ASN A 60 -1.61 8.08 -9.23
N TYR A 61 -1.17 6.92 -9.70
CA TYR A 61 -1.52 6.43 -11.03
C TYR A 61 -3.03 6.24 -11.19
N SER A 62 -3.72 5.73 -10.16
CA SER A 62 -5.18 5.59 -10.17
C SER A 62 -5.91 6.94 -10.28
N CYS A 63 -5.40 7.98 -9.63
CA CYS A 63 -5.90 9.34 -9.77
C CYS A 63 -5.64 9.90 -11.19
N GLN A 64 -4.46 9.65 -11.73
CA GLN A 64 -4.12 10.08 -13.11
C GLN A 64 -4.99 9.41 -14.17
N LEU A 65 -5.37 8.14 -13.96
CA LEU A 65 -6.31 7.44 -14.83
C LEU A 65 -7.75 8.00 -14.75
N SER A 66 -8.05 8.81 -13.76
CA SER A 66 -9.38 9.37 -13.52
C SER A 66 -9.33 10.89 -13.30
N PRO A 67 -8.81 11.69 -14.26
CA PRO A 67 -8.48 13.10 -14.05
C PRO A 67 -9.70 14.00 -13.81
N LYS A 68 -10.89 13.54 -14.17
CA LYS A 68 -12.16 14.26 -13.94
C LYS A 68 -12.80 13.90 -12.59
N ARG A 69 -12.20 13.00 -11.82
CA ARG A 69 -12.70 12.54 -10.52
C ARG A 69 -11.75 12.92 -9.42
N GLU A 70 -12.29 13.52 -8.41
CA GLU A 70 -11.59 13.77 -7.15
C GLU A 70 -11.89 12.64 -6.19
N PHE A 71 -10.87 12.17 -5.47
CA PHE A 71 -10.96 11.03 -4.57
C PHE A 71 -10.63 11.41 -3.14
N ILE A 72 -11.46 10.94 -2.22
CA ILE A 72 -11.10 10.81 -0.82
C ILE A 72 -10.12 9.64 -0.67
N GLN A 73 -8.91 9.91 -0.23
CA GLN A 73 -7.92 8.85 0.05
C GLN A 73 -8.00 8.45 1.51
N ILE A 74 -8.47 7.25 1.80
CA ILE A 74 -8.61 6.72 3.16
C ILE A 74 -7.39 5.85 3.47
N ASP A 75 -6.49 6.39 4.28
CA ASP A 75 -5.29 5.73 4.80
C ASP A 75 -5.28 5.84 6.33
N ASN A 76 -5.27 4.70 7.01
CA ASN A 76 -5.22 4.66 8.47
C ASN A 76 -4.02 5.40 9.06
N ASP A 77 -2.92 5.45 8.34
CA ASP A 77 -1.71 6.12 8.80
C ASP A 77 -1.83 7.64 8.80
N PHE A 78 -2.62 8.20 7.87
CA PHE A 78 -2.90 9.61 7.81
C PHE A 78 -3.59 10.12 9.10
N PHE A 79 -4.50 9.32 9.65
CA PHE A 79 -5.26 9.70 10.84
C PHE A 79 -4.39 9.82 12.09
N ARG A 80 -3.29 9.08 12.17
CA ARG A 80 -2.33 9.13 13.29
C ARG A 80 -1.74 10.52 13.51
N GLY A 81 -1.59 11.29 12.44
CA GLY A 81 -1.08 12.65 12.48
C GLY A 81 -1.98 13.67 13.18
N PHE A 82 -3.25 13.33 13.41
CA PHE A 82 -4.22 14.18 14.12
C PHE A 82 -4.18 14.01 15.64
N HIS A 83 -3.30 13.16 16.17
CA HIS A 83 -3.17 13.01 17.62
C HIS A 83 -2.64 14.30 18.25
N PRO A 84 -3.30 14.84 19.32
CA PRO A 84 -2.88 16.12 19.94
C PRO A 84 -1.42 16.13 20.38
N ASP A 85 -0.93 15.00 20.89
CA ASP A 85 0.45 14.83 21.36
C ASP A 85 1.39 14.23 20.27
N VAL A 86 1.04 14.31 18.98
CA VAL A 86 1.80 13.62 17.91
C VAL A 86 3.29 13.97 17.93
N ASP A 87 3.66 15.22 18.14
CA ASP A 87 5.06 15.65 18.18
C ASP A 87 5.78 15.20 19.47
N LYS A 88 5.05 15.12 20.59
CA LYS A 88 5.57 14.57 21.82
C LYS A 88 5.82 13.07 21.73
N ILE A 89 4.89 12.34 21.10
CA ILE A 89 5.03 10.91 20.81
C ILE A 89 6.26 10.65 19.94
N LYS A 90 6.42 11.39 18.84
CA LYS A 90 7.56 11.26 17.92
C LYS A 90 8.91 11.52 18.62
N ARG A 91 8.96 12.47 19.55
CA ARG A 91 10.20 12.79 20.28
C ARG A 91 10.52 11.80 21.39
N ASN A 92 9.53 11.40 22.17
CA ASN A 92 9.75 10.65 23.41
C ASN A 92 9.59 9.13 23.24
N HIS A 93 8.73 8.70 22.30
CA HIS A 93 8.38 7.29 22.07
C HIS A 93 8.32 6.95 20.58
N PRO A 94 9.37 7.26 19.77
CA PRO A 94 9.37 7.04 18.32
C PRO A 94 9.10 5.58 17.95
N ASP A 95 9.68 4.63 18.65
CA ASP A 95 9.53 3.18 18.40
C ASP A 95 8.11 2.66 18.74
N HIS A 96 7.34 3.45 19.50
CA HIS A 96 5.97 3.14 19.89
C HIS A 96 4.93 4.05 19.24
N TYR A 97 5.31 4.83 18.22
CA TYR A 97 4.42 5.77 17.53
C TYR A 97 3.11 5.13 17.08
N VAL A 98 3.19 3.96 16.46
CA VAL A 98 2.00 3.21 16.00
C VAL A 98 1.10 2.84 17.17
N THR A 99 1.67 2.31 18.25
CA THR A 99 0.95 1.91 19.47
C THR A 99 0.27 3.09 20.15
N ALA A 100 0.98 4.21 20.29
CA ALA A 100 0.48 5.42 20.93
C ALA A 100 -0.68 6.08 20.17
N THR A 101 -0.78 5.84 18.85
CA THR A 101 -1.77 6.47 17.96
C THR A 101 -2.81 5.49 17.41
N ASP A 102 -2.93 4.29 17.97
CA ASP A 102 -3.82 3.23 17.46
C ASP A 102 -5.31 3.61 17.52
N GLN A 103 -5.73 4.37 18.53
CA GLN A 103 -7.12 4.84 18.64
C GLN A 103 -7.54 5.70 17.43
N LEU A 104 -6.61 6.41 16.81
CA LEU A 104 -6.86 7.17 15.58
C LEU A 104 -6.58 6.35 14.32
N GLY A 105 -5.45 5.63 14.28
CA GLY A 105 -5.06 4.90 13.09
C GLY A 105 -6.10 3.86 12.63
N LEU A 106 -6.68 3.13 13.56
CA LEU A 106 -7.69 2.10 13.28
C LEU A 106 -9.09 2.50 13.77
N GLY A 107 -9.15 3.21 14.93
CA GLY A 107 -10.40 3.44 15.63
C GLY A 107 -11.40 4.29 14.87
N ILE A 108 -10.97 5.33 14.15
CA ILE A 108 -11.89 6.23 13.42
C ILE A 108 -12.14 5.83 11.97
N THR A 109 -11.42 4.82 11.45
CA THR A 109 -11.50 4.45 10.03
C THR A 109 -12.92 4.08 9.59
N ALA A 110 -13.63 3.32 10.41
CA ALA A 110 -14.99 2.89 10.08
C ALA A 110 -15.96 4.08 9.97
N ASP A 111 -15.86 5.05 10.88
CA ASP A 111 -16.70 6.25 10.88
C ASP A 111 -16.38 7.16 9.69
N VAL A 112 -15.09 7.29 9.33
CA VAL A 112 -14.66 8.04 8.16
C VAL A 112 -15.17 7.40 6.87
N ILE A 113 -15.00 6.07 6.70
CA ILE A 113 -15.56 5.33 5.56
C ILE A 113 -17.06 5.52 5.48
N LYS A 114 -17.78 5.33 6.60
CA LYS A 114 -19.22 5.48 6.67
C LYS A 114 -19.66 6.86 6.18
N TYR A 115 -19.07 7.94 6.72
CA TYR A 115 -19.43 9.30 6.33
C TYR A 115 -19.26 9.53 4.83
N PHE A 116 -18.09 9.19 4.26
CA PHE A 116 -17.85 9.43 2.84
C PHE A 116 -18.66 8.53 1.92
N THR A 117 -19.01 7.32 2.37
CA THR A 117 -19.90 6.41 1.65
C THR A 117 -21.35 6.94 1.63
N GLU A 118 -21.90 7.32 2.78
CA GLU A 118 -23.25 7.87 2.88
C GLU A 118 -23.42 9.18 2.08
N ASN A 119 -22.34 9.97 1.99
CA ASN A 119 -22.32 11.21 1.22
C ASN A 119 -21.82 11.04 -0.23
N ARG A 120 -21.65 9.79 -0.72
CA ARG A 120 -21.38 9.44 -2.13
C ARG A 120 -20.11 10.06 -2.73
N TYR A 121 -19.04 10.23 -1.96
CA TYR A 121 -17.75 10.67 -2.49
C TYR A 121 -17.04 9.53 -3.24
N ASN A 122 -16.24 9.84 -4.26
CA ASN A 122 -15.34 8.83 -4.79
C ASN A 122 -14.24 8.54 -3.77
N ILE A 123 -13.87 7.26 -3.60
CA ILE A 123 -12.97 6.82 -2.54
C ILE A 123 -11.82 5.99 -3.12
N ILE A 124 -10.60 6.28 -2.68
CA ILE A 124 -9.48 5.34 -2.77
C ILE A 124 -9.21 4.81 -1.36
N LEU A 125 -9.43 3.52 -1.16
CA LEU A 125 -9.22 2.85 0.11
C LEU A 125 -7.87 2.14 0.12
N HIS A 126 -6.96 2.57 0.99
CA HIS A 126 -5.65 1.94 1.15
C HIS A 126 -5.79 0.67 2.00
N GLN A 127 -5.35 -0.46 1.46
CA GLN A 127 -5.43 -1.75 2.13
C GLN A 127 -4.14 -2.57 1.93
N THR A 128 -3.92 -3.55 2.80
CA THR A 128 -2.88 -4.56 2.58
C THR A 128 -3.41 -5.78 1.83
N LEU A 129 -4.72 -5.94 1.73
CA LEU A 129 -5.42 -7.12 1.21
C LEU A 129 -4.96 -8.42 1.90
N LYS A 130 -4.64 -8.34 3.19
CA LYS A 130 -4.14 -9.51 3.95
C LYS A 130 -5.23 -10.45 4.44
N ASN A 131 -6.48 -9.98 4.49
CA ASN A 131 -7.60 -10.72 5.06
C ASN A 131 -8.83 -10.56 4.16
N ASN A 132 -9.26 -11.66 3.56
CA ASN A 132 -10.40 -11.67 2.63
C ASN A 132 -11.72 -11.25 3.27
N ARG A 133 -12.00 -11.64 4.54
CA ARG A 133 -13.25 -11.26 5.23
C ARG A 133 -13.36 -9.76 5.42
N VAL A 134 -12.30 -9.13 5.90
CA VAL A 134 -12.28 -7.67 6.14
C VAL A 134 -12.51 -6.90 4.83
N VAL A 135 -11.90 -7.38 3.75
CA VAL A 135 -12.05 -6.74 2.43
C VAL A 135 -13.43 -7.01 1.85
N ASP A 136 -13.95 -8.23 1.99
CA ASP A 136 -15.30 -8.62 1.55
C ASP A 136 -16.39 -7.79 2.23
N ASP A 137 -16.29 -7.63 3.55
CA ASP A 137 -17.21 -6.80 4.33
C ASP A 137 -17.20 -5.33 3.88
N ALA A 138 -16.01 -4.79 3.59
CA ALA A 138 -15.89 -3.42 3.09
C ALA A 138 -16.48 -3.28 1.68
N ILE A 139 -16.15 -4.18 0.76
CA ILE A 139 -16.66 -4.20 -0.61
C ILE A 139 -18.17 -4.35 -0.62
N THR A 140 -18.74 -5.25 0.19
CA THR A 140 -20.19 -5.48 0.28
C THR A 140 -20.91 -4.19 0.66
N LYS A 141 -20.43 -3.44 1.65
CA LYS A 141 -21.02 -2.16 2.05
C LYS A 141 -20.98 -1.11 0.93
N PHE A 142 -19.92 -1.06 0.13
CA PHE A 142 -19.84 -0.15 -1.01
C PHE A 142 -20.84 -0.55 -2.11
N ILE A 143 -20.98 -1.85 -2.41
CA ILE A 143 -21.96 -2.35 -3.38
C ILE A 143 -23.39 -2.00 -2.93
N GLU A 144 -23.73 -2.25 -1.66
CA GLU A 144 -25.02 -1.90 -1.07
C GLU A 144 -25.31 -0.40 -1.11
N ALA A 145 -24.27 0.45 -1.01
CA ALA A 145 -24.37 1.90 -1.16
C ALA A 145 -24.40 2.38 -2.63
N GLY A 146 -24.39 1.46 -3.60
CA GLY A 146 -24.49 1.77 -5.03
C GLY A 146 -23.20 2.35 -5.64
N TYR A 147 -22.05 1.91 -5.17
CA TYR A 147 -20.74 2.25 -5.74
C TYR A 147 -20.37 1.28 -6.87
N THR A 148 -19.66 1.82 -7.87
CA THR A 148 -18.81 1.00 -8.72
C THR A 148 -17.55 0.62 -7.93
N VAL A 149 -17.20 -0.67 -7.90
CA VAL A 149 -16.12 -1.20 -7.06
C VAL A 149 -14.98 -1.72 -7.91
N GLY A 150 -13.82 -1.06 -7.82
CA GLY A 150 -12.57 -1.51 -8.42
C GLY A 150 -11.59 -2.03 -7.38
N VAL A 151 -10.84 -3.06 -7.73
CA VAL A 151 -9.73 -3.59 -6.93
C VAL A 151 -8.44 -3.47 -7.73
N ARG A 152 -7.43 -2.81 -7.18
CA ARG A 152 -6.10 -2.70 -7.76
C ARG A 152 -5.06 -3.23 -6.79
N ALA A 153 -4.25 -4.18 -7.22
CA ALA A 153 -3.23 -4.77 -6.36
C ALA A 153 -1.84 -4.75 -7.00
N PHE A 154 -0.82 -4.54 -6.15
CA PHE A 154 0.58 -4.65 -6.55
C PHE A 154 1.13 -6.05 -6.31
N ALA A 155 1.57 -6.71 -7.38
CA ALA A 155 2.30 -7.97 -7.37
C ALA A 155 3.81 -7.73 -7.22
N VAL A 156 4.25 -7.33 -6.02
CA VAL A 156 5.66 -7.03 -5.71
C VAL A 156 6.26 -8.19 -4.91
N PRO A 157 7.46 -8.71 -5.29
CA PRO A 157 8.10 -9.79 -4.56
C PRO A 157 8.59 -9.34 -3.17
N TYR A 158 8.82 -10.32 -2.28
CA TYR A 158 9.31 -10.11 -0.93
C TYR A 158 10.55 -9.19 -0.88
N PHE A 159 11.57 -9.54 -1.67
CA PHE A 159 12.87 -8.84 -1.64
C PHE A 159 12.74 -7.36 -1.97
N GLU A 160 11.96 -7.03 -2.99
CA GLU A 160 11.75 -5.65 -3.43
C GLU A 160 10.97 -4.83 -2.38
N SER A 161 9.90 -5.40 -1.82
CA SER A 161 9.11 -4.70 -0.80
C SER A 161 9.86 -4.56 0.52
N LYS A 162 10.64 -5.56 0.91
CA LYS A 162 11.46 -5.49 2.14
C LYS A 162 12.59 -4.49 2.01
N MET A 163 13.32 -4.49 0.88
CA MET A 163 14.36 -3.50 0.62
C MET A 163 13.80 -2.07 0.61
N SER A 164 12.64 -1.87 0.00
CA SER A 164 11.97 -0.56 0.02
C SER A 164 11.48 -0.12 1.39
N GLN A 165 11.21 -1.04 2.32
CA GLN A 165 10.96 -0.68 3.73
C GLN A 165 12.23 -0.15 4.39
N ILE A 166 13.37 -0.80 4.15
CA ILE A 166 14.69 -0.39 4.68
C ILE A 166 15.03 1.01 4.15
N GLU A 167 15.00 1.20 2.83
CA GLU A 167 15.28 2.50 2.18
C GLU A 167 14.34 3.61 2.67
N ARG A 168 13.05 3.31 2.85
CA ARG A 168 12.11 4.27 3.42
C ARG A 168 12.44 4.62 4.86
N CYS A 169 12.87 3.64 5.64
CA CYS A 169 13.27 3.85 7.03
C CYS A 169 14.48 4.78 7.10
N GLU A 170 15.50 4.57 6.27
CA GLU A 170 16.66 5.45 6.16
C GLU A 170 16.23 6.89 5.88
N GLY A 171 15.42 7.12 4.83
CA GLY A 171 14.93 8.45 4.49
C GLY A 171 14.08 9.09 5.58
N GLN A 172 13.30 8.31 6.33
CA GLN A 172 12.52 8.83 7.47
C GLN A 172 13.42 9.20 8.65
N ILE A 173 14.43 8.42 8.98
CA ILE A 173 15.39 8.75 10.02
C ILE A 173 16.12 10.05 9.67
N GLU A 174 16.55 10.20 8.41
CA GLU A 174 17.25 11.39 7.93
C GLU A 174 16.38 12.67 8.03
N THR A 175 15.10 12.56 7.65
CA THR A 175 14.22 13.74 7.55
C THR A 175 13.42 14.02 8.82
N LEU A 176 13.04 12.99 9.58
CA LEU A 176 12.13 13.07 10.72
C LEU A 176 12.80 12.69 12.05
N GLY A 177 14.01 12.15 12.03
CA GLY A 177 14.72 11.65 13.21
C GLY A 177 14.21 10.30 13.75
N PHE A 178 13.19 9.70 13.12
CA PHE A 178 12.68 8.37 13.48
C PHE A 178 12.14 7.67 12.24
N CYS A 179 12.00 6.35 12.31
CA CYS A 179 11.29 5.62 11.26
C CYS A 179 10.17 4.76 11.85
N ARG A 180 9.15 4.54 11.00
CA ARG A 180 8.08 3.61 11.31
C ARG A 180 8.44 2.22 10.81
N HIS A 181 8.83 1.36 11.73
CA HIS A 181 9.07 -0.05 11.43
C HIS A 181 7.76 -0.81 11.19
N VAL A 182 7.82 -1.79 10.31
CA VAL A 182 6.73 -2.75 10.08
C VAL A 182 7.24 -4.09 10.54
N ALA A 183 6.56 -4.67 11.52
CA ALA A 183 6.93 -5.98 12.04
C ALA A 183 6.97 -7.02 10.90
N LYS A 184 7.96 -7.91 10.97
CA LYS A 184 8.14 -8.99 10.00
C LYS A 184 6.85 -9.77 9.77
N VAL A 185 6.20 -10.15 10.86
CA VAL A 185 4.97 -10.94 10.82
C VAL A 185 3.86 -10.24 10.05
N ASP A 186 3.69 -8.93 10.21
CA ASP A 186 2.68 -8.15 9.50
C ASP A 186 2.96 -8.04 8.00
N HIS A 187 4.24 -7.93 7.64
CA HIS A 187 4.66 -7.93 6.24
C HIS A 187 4.40 -9.29 5.58
N ASP A 188 4.77 -10.37 6.25
CA ASP A 188 4.62 -11.74 5.75
C ASP A 188 3.13 -12.12 5.60
N ILE A 189 2.29 -11.81 6.60
CA ILE A 189 0.83 -12.01 6.52
C ILE A 189 0.24 -11.24 5.32
N ALA A 190 0.68 -10.01 5.09
CA ALA A 190 0.19 -9.22 3.95
C ALA A 190 0.69 -9.75 2.60
N LEU A 191 1.93 -10.24 2.56
CA LEU A 191 2.51 -10.85 1.37
C LEU A 191 1.77 -12.14 0.97
N GLU A 192 1.49 -13.00 1.95
CA GLU A 192 0.81 -14.29 1.72
C GLU A 192 -0.69 -14.13 1.51
N GLY A 193 -1.32 -13.19 2.23
CA GLY A 193 -2.77 -12.98 2.18
C GLY A 193 -3.25 -12.33 0.88
N LEU A 194 -2.46 -11.45 0.27
CA LEU A 194 -2.89 -10.69 -0.91
C LEU A 194 -3.32 -11.57 -2.09
N PRO A 195 -2.55 -12.58 -2.57
CA PRO A 195 -3.00 -13.42 -3.68
C PRO A 195 -4.28 -14.18 -3.36
N ASN A 196 -4.42 -14.67 -2.14
CA ASN A 196 -5.64 -15.37 -1.70
C ASN A 196 -6.85 -14.43 -1.65
N THR A 197 -6.65 -13.18 -1.19
CA THR A 197 -7.72 -12.19 -1.10
C THR A 197 -8.19 -11.74 -2.50
N VAL A 198 -7.29 -11.46 -3.44
CA VAL A 198 -7.72 -11.07 -4.79
C VAL A 198 -8.39 -12.22 -5.53
N GLY A 199 -7.92 -13.46 -5.35
CA GLY A 199 -8.59 -14.66 -5.89
C GLY A 199 -9.99 -14.83 -5.30
N TYR A 200 -10.14 -14.69 -3.98
CA TYR A 200 -11.44 -14.75 -3.31
C TYR A 200 -12.43 -13.68 -3.83
N ILE A 201 -11.96 -12.44 -4.02
CA ILE A 201 -12.81 -11.36 -4.54
C ILE A 201 -13.25 -11.70 -5.98
N GLU A 202 -12.33 -12.20 -6.80
CA GLU A 202 -12.66 -12.62 -8.16
C GLU A 202 -13.71 -13.74 -8.20
N ASP A 203 -13.52 -14.78 -7.39
CA ASP A 203 -14.46 -15.91 -7.31
C ASP A 203 -15.83 -15.50 -6.76
N SER A 204 -15.87 -14.53 -5.83
CA SER A 204 -17.13 -14.02 -5.27
C SER A 204 -17.98 -13.20 -6.27
N GLY A 205 -17.36 -12.67 -7.32
CA GLY A 205 -18.00 -11.75 -8.26
C GLY A 205 -18.38 -10.38 -7.68
N LYS A 206 -17.92 -10.05 -6.46
CA LYS A 206 -18.19 -8.77 -5.78
C LYS A 206 -17.18 -7.69 -6.21
N TYR A 207 -17.13 -7.42 -7.49
CA TYR A 207 -16.29 -6.37 -8.08
C TYR A 207 -16.86 -5.95 -9.43
N ASP A 208 -16.54 -4.77 -9.88
CA ASP A 208 -16.79 -4.32 -11.24
C ASP A 208 -15.53 -4.47 -12.11
N PHE A 209 -14.33 -4.25 -11.51
CA PHE A 209 -13.06 -4.60 -12.16
C PHE A 209 -11.98 -4.99 -11.14
N ILE A 210 -11.08 -5.89 -11.56
CA ILE A 210 -9.86 -6.27 -10.84
C ILE A 210 -8.67 -6.02 -11.76
N GLN A 211 -7.65 -5.35 -11.26
CA GLN A 211 -6.42 -5.06 -11.98
C GLN A 211 -5.20 -5.37 -11.10
N ILE A 212 -4.26 -6.14 -11.64
CA ILE A 212 -3.00 -6.46 -10.99
C ILE A 212 -1.88 -5.72 -11.71
N PHE A 213 -1.05 -5.05 -10.93
CA PHE A 213 0.07 -4.28 -11.42
C PHE A 213 1.39 -4.82 -10.87
N LYS A 214 2.46 -4.61 -11.61
CA LYS A 214 3.84 -4.70 -11.13
C LYS A 214 4.51 -3.33 -11.16
N ARG A 215 5.65 -3.19 -10.49
CA ARG A 215 6.47 -1.98 -10.62
C ARG A 215 6.95 -1.83 -12.06
N GLY A 216 6.77 -0.65 -12.61
CA GLY A 216 7.33 -0.29 -13.92
C GLY A 216 8.86 -0.09 -13.83
N ARG A 217 9.47 0.21 -14.97
CA ARG A 217 10.86 0.69 -15.03
C ARG A 217 11.01 2.05 -14.35
N ASP A 218 10.03 2.91 -14.54
CA ASP A 218 9.79 4.11 -13.76
C ASP A 218 8.88 3.75 -12.58
N ILE A 219 9.30 4.08 -11.35
CA ILE A 219 8.53 3.81 -10.12
C ILE A 219 7.16 4.52 -10.13
N SER A 220 7.07 5.67 -10.79
CA SER A 220 5.82 6.46 -10.89
C SER A 220 4.79 5.83 -11.83
N LEU A 221 5.20 4.92 -12.73
CA LEU A 221 4.35 4.32 -13.75
C LEU A 221 4.21 2.80 -13.54
N PRO A 222 3.24 2.34 -12.76
CA PRO A 222 2.93 0.92 -12.62
C PRO A 222 2.61 0.27 -13.97
N THR A 223 3.04 -0.97 -14.15
CA THR A 223 2.73 -1.74 -15.36
C THR A 223 1.57 -2.69 -15.05
N LEU A 224 0.48 -2.58 -15.79
CA LEU A 224 -0.63 -3.51 -15.73
C LEU A 224 -0.19 -4.89 -16.25
N VAL A 225 -0.51 -5.96 -15.51
CA VAL A 225 -0.22 -7.33 -15.90
C VAL A 225 -1.48 -8.20 -16.03
N TYR A 226 -2.55 -7.83 -15.35
CA TYR A 226 -3.82 -8.52 -15.39
C TYR A 226 -4.98 -7.55 -15.23
N SER A 227 -6.03 -7.71 -16.02
CA SER A 227 -7.27 -6.94 -15.93
C SER A 227 -8.47 -7.82 -16.24
N LYS A 228 -9.50 -7.75 -15.39
CA LYS A 228 -10.77 -8.44 -15.59
C LYS A 228 -11.92 -7.55 -15.17
N PHE A 229 -12.95 -7.52 -15.98
CA PHE A 229 -14.20 -6.84 -15.71
C PHE A 229 -15.30 -7.87 -15.37
N ASN A 230 -16.19 -7.48 -14.49
CA ASN A 230 -17.40 -8.26 -14.23
C ASN A 230 -18.35 -8.08 -15.42
N GLU A 231 -18.63 -9.14 -16.15
CA GLU A 231 -19.44 -9.09 -17.39
C GLU A 231 -20.85 -8.55 -17.15
N LYS A 232 -21.42 -8.73 -15.94
CA LYS A 232 -22.76 -8.24 -15.60
C LYS A 232 -22.83 -6.72 -15.50
N THR A 233 -21.74 -6.07 -15.09
CA THR A 233 -21.69 -4.62 -14.83
C THR A 233 -20.76 -3.90 -15.81
N LYS A 234 -20.08 -4.61 -16.72
CA LYS A 234 -19.04 -4.10 -17.60
C LYS A 234 -19.46 -2.84 -18.37
N ALA A 235 -20.66 -2.83 -18.96
CA ALA A 235 -21.12 -1.67 -19.73
C ALA A 235 -21.27 -0.42 -18.86
N HIS A 236 -21.82 -0.56 -17.65
CA HIS A 236 -21.92 0.53 -16.69
C HIS A 236 -20.54 0.95 -16.17
N THR A 237 -19.70 -0.02 -15.83
CA THR A 237 -18.34 0.22 -15.35
C THR A 237 -17.52 1.00 -16.37
N LEU A 238 -17.62 0.66 -17.65
CA LEU A 238 -16.95 1.37 -18.71
C LEU A 238 -17.42 2.83 -18.81
N GLN A 239 -18.72 3.11 -18.70
CA GLN A 239 -19.21 4.49 -18.64
C GLN A 239 -18.64 5.26 -17.44
N VAL A 240 -18.62 4.65 -16.27
CA VAL A 240 -18.05 5.25 -15.05
C VAL A 240 -16.55 5.53 -15.22
N ILE A 241 -15.83 4.66 -15.94
CA ILE A 241 -14.40 4.79 -16.22
C ILE A 241 -14.15 5.72 -17.42
N GLU A 242 -15.00 5.75 -18.45
CA GLU A 242 -14.88 6.63 -19.62
C GLU A 242 -15.12 8.11 -19.29
N ASP A 243 -15.82 8.41 -18.22
CA ASP A 243 -15.75 9.74 -17.57
C ASP A 243 -14.31 10.07 -17.09
N CYS A 244 -13.43 9.07 -17.10
CA CYS A 244 -12.00 9.12 -16.90
C CYS A 244 -11.33 8.92 -18.26
N ASN A 245 -10.52 9.81 -18.75
CA ASN A 245 -9.79 9.81 -20.02
C ASN A 245 -9.60 8.40 -20.66
N SER A 246 -10.41 8.07 -21.66
CA SER A 246 -10.52 6.74 -22.28
C SER A 246 -9.22 6.20 -22.90
N ASP A 247 -8.28 7.09 -23.24
CA ASP A 247 -7.04 6.73 -23.93
C ASP A 247 -5.96 6.14 -23.01
N GLN A 248 -6.13 6.22 -21.70
CA GLN A 248 -5.12 5.78 -20.71
C GLN A 248 -5.56 4.64 -19.79
N VAL A 249 -6.85 4.36 -19.67
CA VAL A 249 -7.31 3.20 -18.92
C VAL A 249 -7.14 1.97 -19.79
N PRO A 250 -6.30 1.00 -19.41
CA PRO A 250 -6.21 -0.25 -20.15
C PRO A 250 -7.54 -0.99 -19.95
N VAL A 251 -8.43 -0.83 -20.90
CA VAL A 251 -9.75 -1.50 -20.96
C VAL A 251 -9.60 -2.93 -21.50
N VAL A 252 -8.38 -3.31 -21.87
CA VAL A 252 -8.09 -4.61 -22.48
C VAL A 252 -8.16 -5.68 -21.39
N ASP A 253 -8.97 -6.68 -21.63
CA ASP A 253 -9.01 -7.93 -20.87
C ASP A 253 -7.68 -8.67 -21.11
N GLN A 254 -6.66 -8.38 -20.30
CA GLN A 254 -5.32 -8.98 -20.41
C GLN A 254 -5.24 -10.26 -19.56
N THR A 255 -6.12 -11.20 -19.84
CA THR A 255 -6.16 -12.50 -19.13
C THR A 255 -5.35 -13.59 -19.82
N ALA A 256 -4.79 -13.33 -21.02
CA ALA A 256 -4.20 -14.37 -21.87
C ALA A 256 -3.06 -15.18 -21.21
N ASP A 257 -2.31 -14.55 -20.28
CA ASP A 257 -1.13 -15.16 -19.64
C ASP A 257 -1.42 -15.76 -18.25
N PHE A 258 -2.59 -15.49 -17.68
CA PHE A 258 -2.92 -15.86 -16.30
C PHE A 258 -4.32 -16.47 -16.20
N ALA A 259 -4.45 -17.50 -15.38
CA ALA A 259 -5.73 -18.18 -15.17
C ALA A 259 -6.74 -17.32 -14.37
N ASN A 260 -6.24 -16.54 -13.42
CA ASN A 260 -7.03 -15.67 -12.53
C ASN A 260 -6.14 -14.63 -11.84
N ALA A 261 -6.74 -13.73 -11.06
CA ALA A 261 -6.04 -12.67 -10.34
C ALA A 261 -4.99 -13.21 -9.33
N LYS A 262 -5.27 -14.33 -8.66
CA LYS A 262 -4.32 -14.98 -7.76
C LYS A 262 -3.10 -15.45 -8.51
N ASP A 263 -3.29 -16.19 -9.61
CA ASP A 263 -2.21 -16.69 -10.48
C ASP A 263 -1.37 -15.54 -11.05
N ALA A 264 -2.02 -14.43 -11.42
CA ALA A 264 -1.34 -13.21 -11.88
C ALA A 264 -0.41 -12.63 -10.82
N VAL A 265 -0.84 -12.56 -9.55
CA VAL A 265 0.02 -12.10 -8.46
C VAL A 265 1.20 -13.04 -8.24
N GLU A 266 0.94 -14.34 -8.14
CA GLU A 266 1.95 -15.35 -7.81
C GLU A 266 3.03 -15.44 -8.90
N LYS A 267 2.65 -15.58 -10.17
CA LYS A 267 3.58 -15.65 -11.30
C LYS A 267 4.36 -14.36 -11.51
N THR A 268 3.71 -13.20 -11.39
CA THR A 268 4.39 -11.91 -11.48
C THR A 268 5.43 -11.77 -10.38
N ARG A 269 5.10 -12.10 -9.12
CA ARG A 269 6.06 -12.07 -8.02
C ARG A 269 7.25 -13.00 -8.26
N ALA A 270 7.01 -14.20 -8.77
CA ALA A 270 8.08 -15.15 -9.06
C ALA A 270 9.05 -14.61 -10.13
N SER A 271 8.53 -14.05 -11.23
CA SER A 271 9.36 -13.48 -12.29
C SER A 271 10.12 -12.23 -11.83
N GLU A 272 9.47 -11.33 -11.11
CA GLU A 272 10.09 -10.10 -10.61
C GLU A 272 11.10 -10.38 -9.47
N ALA A 273 10.95 -11.46 -8.69
CA ALA A 273 11.91 -11.86 -7.65
C ALA A 273 13.31 -12.13 -8.24
N VAL A 274 13.40 -12.82 -9.37
CA VAL A 274 14.69 -13.08 -10.05
C VAL A 274 15.31 -11.77 -10.56
N ARG A 275 14.48 -10.88 -11.11
CA ARG A 275 14.94 -9.57 -11.59
C ARG A 275 15.45 -8.69 -10.44
N CYS A 276 14.75 -8.70 -9.32
CA CYS A 276 15.12 -7.93 -8.12
C CYS A 276 16.51 -8.32 -7.60
N LEU A 277 16.86 -9.62 -7.62
CA LEU A 277 18.15 -10.10 -7.12
C LEU A 277 19.37 -9.50 -7.84
N GLN A 278 19.21 -8.96 -9.04
CA GLN A 278 20.32 -8.36 -9.79
C GLN A 278 20.87 -7.10 -9.15
N THR A 279 20.03 -6.30 -8.52
CA THR A 279 20.41 -5.04 -7.88
C THR A 279 20.39 -5.11 -6.36
N LEU A 280 19.85 -6.18 -5.81
CA LEU A 280 19.57 -6.30 -4.38
C LEU A 280 20.86 -6.31 -3.54
N ASP A 281 21.89 -7.03 -3.98
CA ASP A 281 23.16 -7.12 -3.26
C ASP A 281 23.83 -5.72 -3.14
N VAL A 282 23.71 -4.86 -4.17
CA VAL A 282 24.22 -3.48 -4.14
C VAL A 282 23.41 -2.64 -3.16
N ARG A 283 22.09 -2.70 -3.22
CA ARG A 283 21.19 -1.94 -2.34
C ARG A 283 21.34 -2.33 -0.86
N ILE A 284 21.52 -3.62 -0.57
CA ILE A 284 21.82 -4.10 0.78
C ILE A 284 23.15 -3.49 1.28
N HIS A 285 24.19 -3.52 0.43
CA HIS A 285 25.48 -2.98 0.80
C HIS A 285 25.45 -1.46 1.03
N GLU A 286 24.67 -0.72 0.26
CA GLU A 286 24.44 0.71 0.48
C GLU A 286 23.73 0.97 1.81
N ALA A 287 22.69 0.20 2.14
CA ALA A 287 21.99 0.30 3.42
C ALA A 287 22.89 -0.02 4.62
N GLU A 288 23.79 -1.01 4.51
CA GLU A 288 24.79 -1.33 5.56
C GLU A 288 25.82 -0.23 5.79
N ARG A 289 26.09 0.57 4.76
CA ARG A 289 27.00 1.72 4.85
C ARG A 289 26.33 2.99 5.36
N SER A 290 25.00 2.98 5.50
CA SER A 290 24.31 4.15 6.00
C SER A 290 24.79 4.48 7.42
N ARG A 291 24.89 5.77 7.71
CA ARG A 291 25.40 6.25 9.01
C ARG A 291 24.46 6.01 10.18
N TYR A 292 23.28 5.45 9.90
CA TYR A 292 22.25 5.22 10.89
C TYR A 292 22.44 3.84 11.52
N ASN A 293 23.15 3.81 12.64
CA ASN A 293 23.35 2.60 13.44
C ASN A 293 22.07 2.28 14.23
N ASN A 294 21.08 1.71 13.54
CA ASN A 294 19.82 1.28 14.13
C ASN A 294 19.78 -0.26 14.17
N ALA A 295 19.75 -0.81 15.39
CA ALA A 295 19.77 -2.26 15.60
C ALA A 295 18.58 -3.00 14.95
N GLU A 296 17.41 -2.38 14.91
CA GLU A 296 16.22 -2.95 14.27
C GLU A 296 16.38 -2.96 12.75
N MET A 297 16.95 -1.92 12.15
CA MET A 297 17.25 -1.89 10.73
C MET A 297 18.29 -2.93 10.35
N GLN A 298 19.33 -3.11 11.17
CA GLN A 298 20.33 -4.16 10.95
C GLN A 298 19.69 -5.56 10.99
N MET A 299 18.81 -5.81 11.94
CA MET A 299 18.06 -7.06 12.02
C MET A 299 17.23 -7.30 10.74
N HIS A 300 16.60 -6.28 10.18
CA HIS A 300 15.87 -6.40 8.92
C HIS A 300 16.76 -6.67 7.72
N ILE A 301 17.96 -6.08 7.69
CA ILE A 301 18.97 -6.34 6.64
C ILE A 301 19.46 -7.78 6.72
N ASP A 302 19.79 -8.26 7.90
CA ASP A 302 20.28 -9.63 8.11
C ASP A 302 19.21 -10.68 7.74
N GLU A 303 17.97 -10.45 8.13
CA GLU A 303 16.84 -11.29 7.72
C GLU A 303 16.67 -11.31 6.19
N LEU A 304 16.79 -10.15 5.54
CA LEU A 304 16.70 -10.05 4.08
C LEU A 304 17.81 -10.88 3.41
N LYS A 305 19.05 -10.80 3.92
CA LYS A 305 20.18 -11.59 3.41
C LYS A 305 19.95 -13.08 3.52
N ASP A 306 19.48 -13.53 4.69
CA ASP A 306 19.21 -14.96 4.93
C ASP A 306 18.16 -15.49 3.95
N ARG A 307 17.05 -14.78 3.78
CA ARG A 307 15.99 -15.15 2.83
C ARG A 307 16.47 -15.12 1.38
N VAL A 308 17.33 -14.18 1.00
CA VAL A 308 17.94 -14.14 -0.34
C VAL A 308 18.79 -15.38 -0.58
N GLN A 309 19.59 -15.78 0.41
CA GLN A 309 20.43 -16.98 0.31
C GLN A 309 19.60 -18.26 0.18
N ASP A 310 18.57 -18.40 1.00
CA ASP A 310 17.67 -19.54 0.93
C ASP A 310 16.92 -19.62 -0.40
N TYR A 311 16.45 -18.48 -0.92
CA TYR A 311 15.81 -18.41 -2.23
C TYR A 311 16.76 -18.80 -3.35
N LYS A 312 18.02 -18.28 -3.34
CA LYS A 312 19.05 -18.63 -4.31
C LYS A 312 19.34 -20.14 -4.28
N LYS A 313 19.46 -20.76 -3.10
CA LYS A 313 19.66 -22.21 -2.93
C LYS A 313 18.48 -23.02 -3.47
N LYS A 314 17.26 -22.70 -3.03
CA LYS A 314 16.03 -23.42 -3.41
C LYS A 314 15.80 -23.41 -4.93
N ASN A 315 16.10 -22.31 -5.58
CA ASN A 315 15.88 -22.14 -7.03
C ASN A 315 17.14 -22.42 -7.86
N LYS A 316 18.22 -22.93 -7.25
CA LYS A 316 19.50 -23.22 -7.92
C LYS A 316 20.07 -22.04 -8.72
N LEU A 317 19.87 -20.79 -8.22
CA LEU A 317 20.28 -19.58 -8.89
C LEU A 317 21.78 -19.32 -8.64
N THR A 318 22.57 -19.38 -9.70
CA THR A 318 24.00 -19.03 -9.67
C THR A 318 24.21 -17.56 -10.08
N LYS A 319 25.39 -17.01 -9.79
CA LYS A 319 25.78 -15.65 -10.23
C LYS A 319 25.66 -15.48 -11.75
N SER A 320 25.93 -16.52 -12.52
CA SER A 320 25.82 -16.49 -13.99
C SER A 320 24.37 -16.41 -14.48
N VAL A 321 23.44 -17.09 -13.81
CA VAL A 321 22.00 -17.01 -14.14
C VAL A 321 21.42 -15.64 -13.78
N ILE A 322 21.85 -15.07 -12.66
CA ILE A 322 21.42 -13.73 -12.20
C ILE A 322 22.01 -12.63 -13.09
N GLY A 323 23.27 -12.79 -13.56
CA GLY A 323 24.00 -11.79 -14.33
C GLY A 323 23.66 -11.70 -15.82
N GLN A 324 22.92 -12.68 -16.37
CA GLN A 324 22.55 -12.71 -17.80
C GLN A 324 21.37 -11.80 -18.18
N ALA A 325 20.65 -11.25 -17.23
CA ALA A 325 19.62 -10.27 -17.50
C ALA A 325 20.24 -8.85 -17.46
N MET A 326 20.16 -8.13 -18.56
CA MET A 326 20.86 -6.87 -18.91
C MET A 326 21.11 -5.86 -17.77
N PRO A 327 22.27 -5.20 -17.73
CA PRO A 327 22.59 -4.17 -16.71
C PRO A 327 21.71 -2.93 -16.90
N CYS A 328 20.97 -2.60 -15.88
CA CYS A 328 20.18 -1.38 -15.84
C CYS A 328 21.06 -0.20 -15.38
N ARG A 329 21.37 0.73 -16.29
CA ARG A 329 22.20 1.94 -16.06
C ARG A 329 21.53 3.04 -15.22
N ALA A 330 20.40 2.74 -14.56
CA ALA A 330 19.50 3.75 -13.98
C ALA A 330 19.46 3.77 -12.43
N ILE A 331 20.53 3.37 -11.73
CA ILE A 331 20.49 3.33 -10.25
C ILE A 331 20.84 4.68 -9.61
N ARG A 332 21.60 5.54 -10.30
CA ARG A 332 22.09 6.80 -9.71
C ARG A 332 21.04 7.90 -9.55
N ASP A 333 19.97 7.87 -10.36
CA ASP A 333 18.95 8.92 -10.35
C ASP A 333 17.75 8.61 -9.43
N ARG A 334 17.73 7.46 -8.75
CA ARG A 334 16.62 7.03 -7.89
C ARG A 334 16.61 7.60 -6.48
N LEU A 335 17.70 8.15 -6.01
CA LEU A 335 17.87 8.63 -4.61
C LEU A 335 17.32 10.04 -4.36
N ILE A 336 16.83 10.74 -5.37
CA ILE A 336 16.44 12.18 -5.23
C ILE A 336 14.91 12.40 -5.24
N ILE A 337 14.09 11.41 -5.56
CA ILE A 337 12.63 11.62 -5.67
C ILE A 337 11.84 10.71 -4.71
N THR A 338 12.14 10.75 -3.42
CA THR A 338 11.14 10.51 -2.38
C THR A 338 10.72 11.84 -1.76
N GLY A 339 10.49 12.82 -2.63
CA GLY A 339 9.90 14.09 -2.24
C GLY A 339 8.47 13.86 -1.81
N TYR A 340 8.22 13.98 -0.53
CA TYR A 340 6.94 14.44 -0.04
C TYR A 340 6.62 15.71 -0.83
N CYS A 341 5.66 15.64 -1.74
CA CYS A 341 5.08 16.83 -2.32
C CYS A 341 4.37 17.54 -1.17
N GLY A 342 4.97 18.66 -0.77
CA GLY A 342 4.64 19.40 0.42
C GLY A 342 3.20 19.90 0.42
N LEU A 343 2.65 19.84 1.59
CA LEU A 343 1.74 20.84 2.09
C LEU A 343 2.61 22.04 2.50
N GLU A 344 2.93 22.92 1.58
CA GLU A 344 3.27 24.31 1.90
C GLU A 344 2.05 25.19 1.66
N LYS A 345 1.66 25.85 2.76
CA LYS A 345 0.71 26.95 2.99
C LYS A 345 -0.76 26.59 3.02
#